data_6a06048e52a5b87fe455fc01dee3ac2d
#
_entry.id   6a06048e52a5b87fe455fc01dee3ac2d
#
_cell.length_a   1.000
_cell.length_b   1.000
_cell.length_c   1.000
_cell.angle_alpha   90.00
_cell.angle_beta   90.00
_cell.angle_gamma   90.00
#
_symmetry.space_group_name_H-M   'P 1'
#
loop_
_entity.id
_entity.type
_entity.pdbx_description
1 polymer ?
#
loop_
_entity_poly.entity_id
_entity_poly.type
_entity_poly.pdbx_seq_one_letter_code
_entity_poly.pdbx_strand_id
1 'polypeptide(L)'
;MGIEKKIESLIRPEIRALKAYQVPVAAGLIKLDAMENPYTWPEDIRRAWLKVLYDVELNRYPDPGANAVRSRIRAAWQVPDNLDILLGNGSDELIQIVLMSLSRPGAVVLAPTPTFVMYEMIATVLGLKFVGVPLRPDYSLDVTAMLGAIATHQPAAIFFAYPNNPTGNLFTRDGIERVIEASPGLVVLDEAYYAFAHASFIDRLGRYDNLLVMRTLSKQGLAGLRLGMLIGPAPWLEEFNKVRLPYSNGTLAQASAVFALSHLELLDQQVEQIRKDREKLYKSLTRLNGLQVWPSQTNFLLFRTLNRDADEVFESLRARGVLIKNLNAAGGMLKGCLRVTIGTPAETGAFLEALEAAL
;
A
#
# COMPACT_ATOMS: atom_id res chain seq x y z
N MET A 1 -22.93 -37.05 1.36
CA MET A 1 -22.58 -35.85 2.17
C MET A 1 -22.81 -34.64 1.28
N GLY A 2 -23.65 -33.69 1.67
CA GLY A 2 -23.93 -32.49 0.86
C GLY A 2 -22.67 -31.64 0.66
N ILE A 3 -22.66 -30.81 -0.39
CA ILE A 3 -21.50 -29.96 -0.77
C ILE A 3 -21.02 -29.07 0.40
N GLU A 4 -21.94 -28.52 1.21
CA GLU A 4 -21.61 -27.68 2.37
C GLU A 4 -20.80 -28.43 3.42
N LYS A 5 -21.19 -29.65 3.79
CA LYS A 5 -20.42 -30.48 4.72
C LYS A 5 -19.03 -30.85 4.17
N LYS A 6 -18.92 -31.00 2.85
CA LYS A 6 -17.64 -31.24 2.19
C LYS A 6 -16.74 -30.01 2.24
N ILE A 7 -17.28 -28.83 1.97
CA ILE A 7 -16.57 -27.55 2.12
C ILE A 7 -16.11 -27.38 3.57
N GLU A 8 -17.00 -27.62 4.53
CA GLU A 8 -16.71 -27.51 5.95
C GLU A 8 -15.56 -28.43 6.42
N SER A 9 -15.49 -29.63 5.87
CA SER A 9 -14.42 -30.57 6.20
C SER A 9 -13.08 -30.29 5.54
N LEU A 10 -13.05 -29.55 4.40
CA LEU A 10 -11.86 -29.31 3.61
C LEU A 10 -11.27 -27.92 3.76
N ILE A 11 -12.13 -26.91 3.99
CA ILE A 11 -11.69 -25.52 4.09
C ILE A 11 -11.52 -25.14 5.56
N ARG A 12 -10.35 -24.63 5.90
CA ARG A 12 -10.01 -24.20 7.28
C ARG A 12 -11.02 -23.17 7.82
N PRO A 13 -11.38 -23.24 9.11
CA PRO A 13 -12.35 -22.33 9.71
C PRO A 13 -11.97 -20.85 9.56
N GLU A 14 -10.68 -20.50 9.66
CA GLU A 14 -10.17 -19.15 9.50
C GLU A 14 -10.46 -18.60 8.10
N ILE A 15 -10.32 -19.44 7.05
CA ILE A 15 -10.64 -19.05 5.68
C ILE A 15 -12.16 -18.88 5.50
N ARG A 16 -12.95 -19.76 6.10
CA ARG A 16 -14.43 -19.70 6.03
C ARG A 16 -14.98 -18.45 6.74
N ALA A 17 -14.28 -17.96 7.76
CA ALA A 17 -14.63 -16.73 8.48
C ALA A 17 -14.29 -15.46 7.69
N LEU A 18 -13.39 -15.52 6.71
CA LEU A 18 -13.04 -14.36 5.89
C LEU A 18 -14.19 -13.98 4.96
N LYS A 19 -14.32 -12.68 4.73
CA LYS A 19 -15.13 -12.15 3.63
C LYS A 19 -14.21 -11.82 2.46
N ALA A 20 -14.66 -12.15 1.25
CA ALA A 20 -13.94 -11.73 0.04
C ALA A 20 -13.77 -10.20 0.07
N TYR A 21 -12.58 -9.73 -0.29
CA TYR A 21 -12.31 -8.29 -0.34
C TYR A 21 -13.26 -7.63 -1.34
N GLN A 22 -14.13 -6.75 -0.82
CA GLN A 22 -15.11 -6.06 -1.64
C GLN A 22 -14.51 -4.79 -2.26
N VAL A 23 -14.47 -4.75 -3.58
CA VAL A 23 -14.16 -3.53 -4.33
C VAL A 23 -15.48 -2.87 -4.71
N PRO A 24 -15.76 -1.64 -4.25
CA PRO A 24 -16.99 -0.95 -4.61
C PRO A 24 -17.08 -0.72 -6.13
N VAL A 25 -18.27 -0.85 -6.69
CA VAL A 25 -18.53 -0.47 -8.07
C VAL A 25 -18.52 1.05 -8.16
N ALA A 26 -17.58 1.59 -8.94
CA ALA A 26 -17.40 3.04 -9.10
C ALA A 26 -17.99 3.59 -10.41
N ALA A 27 -18.73 2.79 -11.17
CA ALA A 27 -19.30 3.22 -12.45
C ALA A 27 -20.20 4.45 -12.24
N GLY A 28 -19.90 5.55 -12.93
CA GLY A 28 -20.63 6.81 -12.83
C GLY A 28 -20.35 7.65 -11.59
N LEU A 29 -19.38 7.24 -10.76
CA LEU A 29 -18.97 7.98 -9.56
C LEU A 29 -17.58 8.59 -9.73
N ILE A 30 -17.33 9.73 -9.08
CA ILE A 30 -16.00 10.27 -8.86
C ILE A 30 -15.28 9.34 -7.86
N LYS A 31 -14.23 8.65 -8.33
CA LYS A 31 -13.57 7.57 -7.59
C LYS A 31 -12.40 8.08 -6.75
N LEU A 32 -12.62 8.30 -5.46
CA LEU A 32 -11.65 8.80 -4.49
C LEU A 32 -11.42 7.82 -3.32
N ASP A 33 -11.54 6.50 -3.54
CA ASP A 33 -11.46 5.46 -2.51
C ASP A 33 -10.15 4.68 -2.47
N ALA A 34 -9.44 4.55 -3.60
CA ALA A 34 -8.38 3.55 -3.80
C ALA A 34 -6.95 4.11 -3.89
N MET A 35 -6.74 5.37 -3.53
CA MET A 35 -5.42 6.03 -3.55
C MET A 35 -4.72 5.91 -4.91
N GLU A 36 -5.49 6.05 -5.99
CA GLU A 36 -4.99 6.12 -7.35
C GLU A 36 -4.51 7.53 -7.70
N ASN A 37 -3.64 7.66 -8.69
CA ASN A 37 -3.28 8.95 -9.28
C ASN A 37 -4.41 9.38 -10.23
N PRO A 38 -5.01 10.56 -10.07
CA PRO A 38 -6.12 11.01 -10.92
C PRO A 38 -5.67 11.47 -12.30
N TYR A 39 -4.38 11.68 -12.52
CA TYR A 39 -3.85 12.20 -13.77
C TYR A 39 -3.48 11.08 -14.74
N THR A 40 -3.89 11.22 -16.00
CA THR A 40 -3.49 10.34 -17.10
C THR A 40 -2.24 10.89 -17.81
N TRP A 41 -1.60 10.06 -18.60
CA TRP A 41 -0.49 10.51 -19.44
C TRP A 41 -0.97 11.44 -20.55
N PRO A 42 -0.18 12.47 -20.95
CA PRO A 42 -0.41 13.29 -22.13
C PRO A 42 -0.54 12.46 -23.42
N GLU A 43 -1.19 13.00 -24.41
CA GLU A 43 -1.51 12.26 -25.64
C GLU A 43 -0.26 11.83 -26.43
N ASP A 44 0.77 12.66 -26.49
CA ASP A 44 2.06 12.37 -27.13
C ASP A 44 2.79 11.21 -26.43
N ILE A 45 2.79 11.19 -25.10
CA ILE A 45 3.35 10.10 -24.29
C ILE A 45 2.56 8.81 -24.50
N ARG A 46 1.22 8.87 -24.53
CA ARG A 46 0.39 7.70 -24.83
C ARG A 46 0.68 7.13 -26.20
N ARG A 47 0.85 7.98 -27.22
CA ARG A 47 1.22 7.55 -28.58
C ARG A 47 2.60 6.92 -28.62
N ALA A 48 3.57 7.47 -27.90
CA ALA A 48 4.91 6.88 -27.80
C ALA A 48 4.87 5.51 -27.10
N TRP A 49 4.11 5.39 -26.02
CA TRP A 49 3.89 4.13 -25.32
C TRP A 49 3.23 3.06 -26.22
N LEU A 50 2.22 3.43 -27.02
CA LEU A 50 1.54 2.50 -27.93
C LEU A 50 2.50 1.93 -28.99
N LYS A 51 3.50 2.71 -29.46
CA LYS A 51 4.53 2.21 -30.36
C LYS A 51 5.39 1.12 -29.71
N VAL A 52 5.74 1.30 -28.41
CA VAL A 52 6.47 0.27 -27.65
C VAL A 52 5.63 -1.00 -27.50
N LEU A 53 4.32 -0.86 -27.27
CA LEU A 53 3.44 -2.03 -27.15
C LEU A 53 3.17 -2.76 -28.45
N TYR A 54 3.27 -2.06 -29.61
CA TYR A 54 3.06 -2.66 -30.91
C TYR A 54 4.06 -3.79 -31.21
N ASP A 55 5.30 -3.67 -30.72
CA ASP A 55 6.37 -4.63 -30.95
C ASP A 55 6.42 -5.75 -29.91
N VAL A 56 5.44 -5.79 -28.96
CA VAL A 56 5.43 -6.79 -27.90
C VAL A 56 4.86 -8.12 -28.41
N GLU A 57 5.64 -9.19 -28.29
CA GLU A 57 5.22 -10.56 -28.65
C GLU A 57 4.35 -11.19 -27.55
N LEU A 58 3.03 -11.15 -27.72
CA LEU A 58 2.07 -11.71 -26.75
C LEU A 58 2.02 -13.25 -26.71
N ASN A 59 2.55 -13.91 -27.74
CA ASN A 59 2.62 -15.37 -27.86
C ASN A 59 3.84 -15.97 -27.14
N ARG A 60 4.66 -15.15 -26.48
CA ARG A 60 5.84 -15.58 -25.74
C ARG A 60 5.73 -15.19 -24.27
N TYR A 61 6.32 -16.01 -23.40
CA TYR A 61 6.49 -15.66 -22.00
C TYR A 61 7.42 -14.45 -21.84
N PRO A 62 7.19 -13.61 -20.83
CA PRO A 62 8.08 -12.49 -20.51
C PRO A 62 9.47 -12.95 -20.04
N ASP A 63 10.43 -12.01 -19.97
CA ASP A 63 11.68 -12.24 -19.24
C ASP A 63 11.37 -12.59 -17.77
N PRO A 64 11.71 -13.82 -17.30
CA PRO A 64 11.39 -14.24 -15.93
C PRO A 64 12.12 -13.42 -14.86
N GLY A 65 13.28 -12.86 -15.20
CA GLY A 65 14.07 -11.96 -14.33
C GLY A 65 13.63 -10.52 -14.40
N ALA A 66 12.83 -10.14 -15.42
CA ALA A 66 12.45 -8.76 -15.73
C ALA A 66 13.66 -7.79 -15.67
N ASN A 67 14.79 -8.21 -16.25
CA ASN A 67 16.09 -7.56 -16.07
C ASN A 67 16.08 -6.09 -16.54
N ALA A 68 15.40 -5.78 -17.64
CA ALA A 68 15.27 -4.41 -18.13
C ALA A 68 14.53 -3.52 -17.10
N VAL A 69 13.47 -4.03 -16.48
CA VAL A 69 12.72 -3.31 -15.45
C VAL A 69 13.58 -3.10 -14.21
N ARG A 70 14.26 -4.16 -13.73
CA ARG A 70 15.17 -4.08 -12.56
C ARG A 70 16.28 -3.06 -12.77
N SER A 71 16.89 -3.03 -13.94
CA SER A 71 17.93 -2.05 -14.29
C SER A 71 17.41 -0.63 -14.25
N ARG A 72 16.19 -0.38 -14.78
CA ARG A 72 15.55 0.94 -14.74
C ARG A 72 15.20 1.35 -13.30
N ILE A 73 14.69 0.43 -12.49
CA ILE A 73 14.40 0.67 -11.07
C ILE A 73 15.69 1.03 -10.32
N ARG A 74 16.77 0.27 -10.53
CA ARG A 74 18.06 0.53 -9.89
C ARG A 74 18.56 1.94 -10.20
N ALA A 75 18.52 2.35 -11.47
CA ALA A 75 18.91 3.69 -11.89
C ALA A 75 17.99 4.78 -11.31
N ALA A 76 16.68 4.58 -11.39
CA ALA A 76 15.67 5.55 -10.97
C ALA A 76 15.73 5.88 -9.46
N TRP A 77 15.99 4.88 -8.64
CA TRP A 77 16.02 5.05 -7.17
C TRP A 77 17.40 4.87 -6.55
N GLN A 78 18.45 4.88 -7.39
CA GLN A 78 19.85 4.79 -6.96
C GLN A 78 20.09 3.63 -5.98
N VAL A 79 19.48 2.45 -6.28
CA VAL A 79 19.65 1.25 -5.46
C VAL A 79 21.11 0.79 -5.55
N PRO A 80 21.83 0.69 -4.42
CA PRO A 80 23.22 0.27 -4.39
C PRO A 80 23.44 -1.11 -5.04
N ASP A 81 24.62 -1.32 -5.66
CA ASP A 81 24.93 -2.56 -6.38
C ASP A 81 25.03 -3.81 -5.48
N ASN A 82 25.35 -3.63 -4.21
CA ASN A 82 25.38 -4.70 -3.22
C ASN A 82 23.99 -5.15 -2.72
N LEU A 83 22.94 -4.50 -3.19
CA LEU A 83 21.54 -4.86 -2.91
C LEU A 83 20.88 -5.45 -4.15
N ASP A 84 19.88 -6.26 -3.96
CA ASP A 84 19.10 -6.82 -5.05
C ASP A 84 17.65 -6.31 -5.06
N ILE A 85 16.93 -6.62 -6.15
CA ILE A 85 15.54 -6.20 -6.38
C ILE A 85 14.76 -7.44 -6.82
N LEU A 86 13.70 -7.78 -6.08
CA LEU A 86 12.73 -8.80 -6.46
C LEU A 86 11.43 -8.12 -6.89
N LEU A 87 10.91 -8.47 -8.06
CA LEU A 87 9.65 -7.95 -8.57
C LEU A 87 8.50 -8.92 -8.30
N GLY A 88 7.31 -8.35 -8.04
CA GLY A 88 6.06 -9.09 -7.88
C GLY A 88 4.89 -8.39 -8.55
N ASN A 89 3.77 -9.09 -8.67
CA ASN A 89 2.52 -8.59 -9.23
C ASN A 89 1.80 -7.66 -8.22
N GLY A 90 2.40 -6.50 -7.98
CA GLY A 90 2.06 -5.56 -6.91
C GLY A 90 2.73 -5.92 -5.58
N SER A 91 2.63 -5.00 -4.62
CA SER A 91 3.15 -5.21 -3.26
C SER A 91 2.42 -6.35 -2.52
N ASP A 92 1.16 -6.58 -2.82
CA ASP A 92 0.36 -7.63 -2.16
C ASP A 92 0.96 -9.03 -2.41
N GLU A 93 1.39 -9.31 -3.65
CA GLU A 93 2.10 -10.57 -3.95
C GLU A 93 3.43 -10.66 -3.21
N LEU A 94 4.17 -9.55 -3.09
CA LEU A 94 5.43 -9.54 -2.34
C LEU A 94 5.23 -9.79 -0.84
N ILE A 95 4.19 -9.24 -0.22
CA ILE A 95 3.80 -9.56 1.15
C ILE A 95 3.53 -11.07 1.26
N GLN A 96 2.77 -11.62 0.32
CA GLN A 96 2.47 -13.05 0.29
C GLN A 96 3.73 -13.91 0.15
N ILE A 97 4.63 -13.56 -0.76
CA ILE A 97 5.91 -14.28 -0.98
C ILE A 97 6.77 -14.26 0.29
N VAL A 98 6.94 -13.10 0.92
CA VAL A 98 7.70 -12.97 2.18
C VAL A 98 7.08 -13.86 3.26
N LEU A 99 5.77 -13.77 3.46
CA LEU A 99 5.09 -14.55 4.50
C LEU A 99 5.04 -16.06 4.21
N MET A 100 4.91 -16.46 2.93
CA MET A 100 5.03 -17.86 2.53
C MET A 100 6.41 -18.43 2.87
N SER A 101 7.48 -17.67 2.58
CA SER A 101 8.85 -18.09 2.85
C SER A 101 9.17 -18.24 4.35
N LEU A 102 8.49 -17.44 5.19
CA LEU A 102 8.66 -17.47 6.65
C LEU A 102 7.65 -18.37 7.35
N SER A 103 6.72 -18.98 6.59
CA SER A 103 5.63 -19.77 7.14
C SER A 103 6.15 -21.07 7.80
N ARG A 104 5.97 -21.15 9.10
CA ARG A 104 6.22 -22.34 9.93
C ARG A 104 5.21 -22.37 11.08
N PRO A 105 4.92 -23.53 11.68
CA PRO A 105 4.02 -23.63 12.81
C PRO A 105 4.36 -22.64 13.93
N GLY A 106 3.38 -21.83 14.33
CA GLY A 106 3.53 -20.83 15.39
C GLY A 106 4.26 -19.54 15.00
N ALA A 107 4.64 -19.35 13.72
CA ALA A 107 5.24 -18.09 13.28
C ALA A 107 4.29 -16.91 13.46
N VAL A 108 4.85 -15.80 13.94
CA VAL A 108 4.11 -14.57 14.24
C VAL A 108 4.49 -13.48 13.26
N VAL A 109 3.47 -12.77 12.78
CA VAL A 109 3.60 -11.53 12.01
C VAL A 109 3.11 -10.39 12.90
N LEU A 110 3.89 -9.33 13.01
CA LEU A 110 3.59 -8.18 13.86
C LEU A 110 3.50 -6.92 13.02
N ALA A 111 2.55 -6.04 13.35
CA ALA A 111 2.47 -4.70 12.75
C ALA A 111 1.82 -3.72 13.74
N PRO A 112 2.17 -2.41 13.68
CA PRO A 112 1.38 -1.40 14.36
C PRO A 112 -0.03 -1.31 13.74
N THR A 113 -1.07 -1.07 14.55
CA THR A 113 -2.46 -1.00 14.08
C THR A 113 -3.15 0.28 14.58
N PRO A 114 -4.02 0.92 13.76
CA PRO A 114 -4.46 0.49 12.43
C PRO A 114 -3.39 0.65 11.35
N THR A 115 -3.35 -0.28 10.39
CA THR A 115 -2.42 -0.27 9.26
C THR A 115 -3.05 -0.90 8.01
N PHE A 116 -2.22 -1.23 7.01
CA PHE A 116 -2.70 -1.85 5.77
C PHE A 116 -3.24 -3.26 6.03
N VAL A 117 -4.50 -3.46 5.71
CA VAL A 117 -5.28 -4.67 6.06
C VAL A 117 -4.70 -5.96 5.48
N MET A 118 -3.94 -5.88 4.39
CA MET A 118 -3.40 -7.08 3.73
C MET A 118 -2.34 -7.81 4.56
N TYR A 119 -1.67 -7.16 5.52
CA TYR A 119 -0.72 -7.85 6.40
C TYR A 119 -1.43 -8.91 7.24
N GLU A 120 -2.52 -8.55 7.90
CA GLU A 120 -3.33 -9.47 8.69
C GLU A 120 -4.04 -10.50 7.81
N MET A 121 -4.64 -10.06 6.70
CA MET A 121 -5.39 -10.93 5.81
C MET A 121 -4.49 -12.03 5.22
N ILE A 122 -3.31 -11.67 4.71
CA ILE A 122 -2.38 -12.65 4.11
C ILE A 122 -1.80 -13.57 5.20
N ALA A 123 -1.45 -13.05 6.39
CA ALA A 123 -1.02 -13.87 7.51
C ALA A 123 -2.08 -14.91 7.87
N THR A 124 -3.36 -14.51 7.98
CA THR A 124 -4.49 -15.41 8.25
C THR A 124 -4.65 -16.47 7.16
N VAL A 125 -4.59 -16.08 5.89
CA VAL A 125 -4.66 -17.00 4.74
C VAL A 125 -3.56 -18.05 4.80
N LEU A 126 -2.36 -17.68 5.22
CA LEU A 126 -1.22 -18.58 5.34
C LEU A 126 -1.17 -19.36 6.66
N GLY A 127 -2.12 -19.13 7.58
CA GLY A 127 -2.17 -19.80 8.88
C GLY A 127 -1.13 -19.29 9.87
N LEU A 128 -0.62 -18.08 9.66
CA LEU A 128 0.28 -17.39 10.57
C LEU A 128 -0.51 -16.63 11.63
N LYS A 129 0.09 -16.46 12.82
CA LYS A 129 -0.51 -15.64 13.87
C LYS A 129 -0.19 -14.16 13.59
N PHE A 130 -1.22 -13.35 13.38
CA PHE A 130 -1.05 -11.89 13.32
C PHE A 130 -1.18 -11.28 14.72
N VAL A 131 -0.30 -10.34 15.06
CA VAL A 131 -0.33 -9.56 16.30
C VAL A 131 -0.28 -8.08 15.94
N GLY A 132 -1.40 -7.39 16.11
CA GLY A 132 -1.49 -5.94 15.97
C GLY A 132 -1.10 -5.24 17.26
N VAL A 133 -0.16 -4.29 17.19
CA VAL A 133 0.21 -3.42 18.31
C VAL A 133 -0.48 -2.06 18.13
N PRO A 134 -1.38 -1.64 19.01
CA PRO A 134 -2.08 -0.39 18.85
C PRO A 134 -1.14 0.81 18.75
N LEU A 135 -1.40 1.70 17.79
CA LEU A 135 -0.81 3.03 17.75
C LEU A 135 -1.29 3.87 18.94
N ARG A 136 -0.59 4.95 19.26
CA ARG A 136 -1.08 5.94 20.23
C ARG A 136 -2.31 6.69 19.69
N PRO A 137 -3.07 7.39 20.56
CA PRO A 137 -4.28 8.12 20.14
C PRO A 137 -4.06 9.16 19.03
N ASP A 138 -2.85 9.68 18.90
CA ASP A 138 -2.42 10.60 17.84
C ASP A 138 -1.90 9.90 16.58
N TYR A 139 -2.02 8.57 16.51
CA TYR A 139 -1.48 7.69 15.49
C TYR A 139 0.06 7.64 15.44
N SER A 140 0.77 8.14 16.42
CA SER A 140 2.21 7.91 16.54
C SER A 140 2.51 6.47 16.97
N LEU A 141 3.72 5.99 16.61
CA LEU A 141 4.17 4.64 16.97
C LEU A 141 4.42 4.54 18.48
N ASP A 142 3.83 3.56 19.12
CA ASP A 142 4.20 3.19 20.49
C ASP A 142 5.39 2.22 20.48
N VAL A 143 6.60 2.80 20.50
CA VAL A 143 7.84 2.03 20.46
C VAL A 143 7.96 1.08 21.66
N THR A 144 7.52 1.51 22.85
CA THR A 144 7.58 0.68 24.06
C THR A 144 6.69 -0.55 23.93
N ALA A 145 5.45 -0.36 23.43
CA ALA A 145 4.53 -1.46 23.19
C ALA A 145 5.06 -2.40 22.09
N MET A 146 5.67 -1.85 21.01
CA MET A 146 6.30 -2.65 19.96
C MET A 146 7.44 -3.53 20.51
N LEU A 147 8.33 -2.96 21.31
CA LEU A 147 9.44 -3.70 21.93
C LEU A 147 8.95 -4.80 22.88
N GLY A 148 7.91 -4.51 23.67
CA GLY A 148 7.26 -5.50 24.54
C GLY A 148 6.63 -6.65 23.74
N ALA A 149 5.96 -6.34 22.62
CA ALA A 149 5.38 -7.35 21.74
C ALA A 149 6.47 -8.21 21.05
N ILE A 150 7.58 -7.61 20.64
CA ILE A 150 8.73 -8.33 20.08
C ILE A 150 9.30 -9.32 21.11
N ALA A 151 9.54 -8.88 22.34
CA ALA A 151 10.06 -9.72 23.41
C ALA A 151 9.13 -10.90 23.70
N THR A 152 7.83 -10.67 23.70
CA THR A 152 6.80 -11.67 24.01
C THR A 152 6.59 -12.67 22.89
N HIS A 153 6.52 -12.20 21.64
CA HIS A 153 6.04 -13.00 20.50
C HIS A 153 7.14 -13.47 19.55
N GLN A 154 8.36 -12.92 19.65
CA GLN A 154 9.50 -13.28 18.79
C GLN A 154 9.11 -13.37 17.31
N PRO A 155 8.61 -12.27 16.70
CA PRO A 155 8.00 -12.31 15.38
C PRO A 155 8.99 -12.75 14.30
N ALA A 156 8.47 -13.52 13.31
CA ALA A 156 9.23 -13.88 12.11
C ALA A 156 9.27 -12.71 11.12
N ALA A 157 8.25 -11.85 11.13
CA ALA A 157 8.22 -10.63 10.34
C ALA A 157 7.50 -9.50 11.07
N ILE A 158 7.97 -8.28 10.84
CA ILE A 158 7.31 -7.02 11.23
C ILE A 158 7.09 -6.19 9.98
N PHE A 159 5.87 -5.68 9.77
CA PHE A 159 5.54 -4.78 8.67
C PHE A 159 5.25 -3.38 9.19
N PHE A 160 5.84 -2.39 8.53
CA PHE A 160 5.51 -0.98 8.70
C PHE A 160 5.06 -0.40 7.36
N ALA A 161 3.83 0.08 7.24
CA ALA A 161 3.48 0.99 6.16
C ALA A 161 4.08 2.37 6.47
N TYR A 162 4.90 2.89 5.56
CA TYR A 162 5.69 4.11 5.78
C TYR A 162 5.74 5.00 4.53
N PRO A 163 4.87 6.02 4.46
CA PRO A 163 3.85 6.47 5.42
C PRO A 163 2.74 5.45 5.68
N ASN A 164 2.13 5.52 6.88
CA ASN A 164 1.12 4.56 7.27
C ASN A 164 -0.21 4.76 6.51
N ASN A 165 -0.88 3.66 6.20
CA ASN A 165 -2.23 3.61 5.66
C ASN A 165 -3.12 2.88 6.68
N PRO A 166 -4.20 3.49 7.23
CA PRO A 166 -4.94 4.64 6.65
C PRO A 166 -4.64 6.00 7.29
N THR A 167 -3.70 6.13 8.17
CA THR A 167 -3.52 7.33 9.00
C THR A 167 -2.73 8.46 8.30
N GLY A 168 -1.95 8.12 7.27
CA GLY A 168 -1.22 9.07 6.42
C GLY A 168 0.06 9.65 7.01
N ASN A 169 0.37 9.36 8.27
CA ASN A 169 1.54 9.90 8.96
C ASN A 169 2.81 9.06 8.76
N LEU A 170 3.94 9.66 9.03
CA LEU A 170 5.23 8.98 9.19
C LEU A 170 5.47 8.65 10.66
N PHE A 171 6.05 7.49 10.92
CA PHE A 171 6.63 7.17 12.21
C PHE A 171 8.04 7.76 12.33
N THR A 172 8.53 7.97 13.54
CA THR A 172 9.90 8.49 13.74
C THR A 172 10.93 7.45 13.29
N ARG A 173 11.98 7.90 12.60
CA ARG A 173 13.06 7.00 12.14
C ARG A 173 13.73 6.28 13.32
N ASP A 174 14.06 7.00 14.39
CA ASP A 174 14.63 6.42 15.60
C ASP A 174 13.74 5.30 16.18
N GLY A 175 12.42 5.54 16.24
CA GLY A 175 11.48 4.54 16.72
C GLY A 175 11.48 3.27 15.88
N ILE A 176 11.53 3.40 14.56
CA ILE A 176 11.60 2.26 13.64
C ILE A 176 12.97 1.57 13.75
N GLU A 177 14.09 2.31 13.79
CA GLU A 177 15.44 1.74 13.93
C GLU A 177 15.56 0.90 15.20
N ARG A 178 15.04 1.37 16.34
CA ARG A 178 14.99 0.59 17.59
C ARG A 178 14.19 -0.71 17.46
N VAL A 179 13.10 -0.70 16.69
CA VAL A 179 12.32 -1.91 16.41
C VAL A 179 13.10 -2.87 15.52
N ILE A 180 13.81 -2.36 14.50
CA ILE A 180 14.66 -3.19 13.62
C ILE A 180 15.75 -3.88 14.44
N GLU A 181 16.44 -3.14 15.30
CA GLU A 181 17.52 -3.65 16.17
C GLU A 181 17.03 -4.71 17.16
N ALA A 182 15.81 -4.56 17.68
CA ALA A 182 15.23 -5.51 18.62
C ALA A 182 14.58 -6.74 17.96
N SER A 183 14.30 -6.68 16.67
CA SER A 183 13.57 -7.75 15.97
C SER A 183 14.44 -8.96 15.70
N PRO A 184 14.03 -10.18 16.12
CA PRO A 184 14.70 -11.41 15.75
C PRO A 184 14.42 -11.85 14.32
N GLY A 185 13.33 -11.32 13.71
CA GLY A 185 12.90 -11.61 12.36
C GLY A 185 13.07 -10.45 11.41
N LEU A 186 12.53 -10.60 10.20
CA LEU A 186 12.57 -9.56 9.17
C LEU A 186 11.73 -8.34 9.54
N VAL A 187 12.19 -7.17 9.13
CA VAL A 187 11.41 -5.93 9.16
C VAL A 187 11.25 -5.42 7.74
N VAL A 188 10.01 -5.27 7.30
CA VAL A 188 9.66 -4.79 5.97
C VAL A 188 9.07 -3.39 6.08
N LEU A 189 9.76 -2.41 5.51
CA LEU A 189 9.25 -1.06 5.34
C LEU A 189 8.49 -0.99 4.02
N ASP A 190 7.16 -0.94 4.12
CA ASP A 190 6.27 -0.77 2.96
C ASP A 190 6.16 0.71 2.62
N GLU A 191 6.96 1.12 1.67
CA GLU A 191 7.05 2.48 1.17
C GLU A 191 6.14 2.72 -0.06
N ALA A 192 4.93 2.15 -0.07
CA ALA A 192 4.01 2.31 -1.19
C ALA A 192 3.68 3.79 -1.51
N TYR A 193 3.81 4.66 -0.51
CA TYR A 193 3.54 6.11 -0.64
C TYR A 193 4.79 6.98 -0.61
N TYR A 194 6.00 6.42 -0.74
CA TYR A 194 7.28 7.12 -0.60
C TYR A 194 7.37 8.37 -1.48
N ALA A 195 6.83 8.32 -2.69
CA ALA A 195 6.86 9.42 -3.64
C ALA A 195 6.22 10.71 -3.11
N PHE A 196 5.21 10.59 -2.23
CA PHE A 196 4.51 11.73 -1.64
C PHE A 196 5.17 12.24 -0.34
N ALA A 197 6.01 11.41 0.31
CA ALA A 197 6.57 11.69 1.64
C ALA A 197 8.00 12.23 1.59
N HIS A 198 8.77 11.98 0.53
CA HIS A 198 10.22 12.21 0.43
C HIS A 198 10.99 11.62 1.63
N ALA A 199 10.48 10.53 2.19
CA ALA A 199 11.08 9.80 3.29
C ALA A 199 11.24 8.33 2.93
N SER A 200 12.40 7.75 3.21
CA SER A 200 12.72 6.38 2.84
C SER A 200 13.73 5.76 3.80
N PHE A 201 13.73 4.45 3.90
CA PHE A 201 14.74 3.65 4.58
C PHE A 201 15.71 2.97 3.61
N ILE A 202 15.66 3.31 2.32
CA ILE A 202 16.59 2.74 1.33
C ILE A 202 18.05 3.05 1.69
N ASP A 203 18.32 4.20 2.32
CA ASP A 203 19.63 4.60 2.84
C ASP A 203 20.08 3.83 4.08
N ARG A 204 19.22 2.98 4.64
CA ARG A 204 19.51 2.09 5.78
C ARG A 204 19.71 0.63 5.37
N LEU A 205 19.38 0.29 4.13
CA LEU A 205 19.64 -1.03 3.59
C LEU A 205 21.16 -1.33 3.59
N GLY A 206 21.52 -2.54 4.00
CA GLY A 206 22.91 -2.93 4.20
C GLY A 206 23.51 -2.55 5.56
N ARG A 207 22.84 -1.68 6.35
CA ARG A 207 23.18 -1.46 7.74
C ARG A 207 22.59 -2.52 8.68
N TYR A 208 21.41 -3.01 8.33
CA TYR A 208 20.66 -4.02 9.08
C TYR A 208 20.41 -5.23 8.17
N ASP A 209 20.85 -6.41 8.61
CA ASP A 209 20.72 -7.65 7.82
C ASP A 209 19.28 -8.14 7.69
N ASN A 210 18.39 -7.65 8.56
CA ASN A 210 16.99 -8.02 8.65
C ASN A 210 16.02 -6.94 8.10
N LEU A 211 16.54 -5.92 7.42
CA LEU A 211 15.73 -4.85 6.85
C LEU A 211 15.51 -5.05 5.35
N LEU A 212 14.24 -4.90 4.94
CA LEU A 212 13.83 -4.84 3.54
C LEU A 212 12.97 -3.61 3.29
N VAL A 213 13.07 -3.03 2.10
CA VAL A 213 12.19 -1.95 1.64
C VAL A 213 11.32 -2.48 0.50
N MET A 214 10.01 -2.29 0.63
CA MET A 214 9.03 -2.65 -0.40
C MET A 214 8.43 -1.37 -1.00
N ARG A 215 8.32 -1.32 -2.33
CA ARG A 215 7.71 -0.21 -3.08
C ARG A 215 6.75 -0.72 -4.14
N THR A 216 5.94 0.18 -4.68
CA THR A 216 5.06 -0.09 -5.83
C THR A 216 4.93 1.12 -6.72
N LEU A 217 4.76 0.90 -8.01
CA LEU A 217 4.42 1.96 -8.98
C LEU A 217 2.93 2.33 -8.94
N SER A 218 2.10 1.56 -8.22
CA SER A 218 0.65 1.73 -8.22
C SER A 218 0.21 3.13 -7.80
N LYS A 219 0.88 3.75 -6.83
CA LYS A 219 0.46 5.05 -6.29
C LYS A 219 0.99 6.24 -7.07
N GLN A 220 2.01 6.03 -7.91
CA GLN A 220 2.57 7.07 -8.78
C GLN A 220 1.82 7.22 -10.12
N GLY A 221 0.79 6.41 -10.39
CA GLY A 221 -0.01 6.50 -11.62
C GLY A 221 -0.01 5.26 -12.49
N LEU A 222 0.57 4.16 -12.00
CA LEU A 222 0.73 2.92 -12.75
C LEU A 222 0.04 1.73 -12.07
N ALA A 223 -1.09 1.98 -11.39
CA ALA A 223 -1.83 0.95 -10.66
C ALA A 223 -2.21 -0.24 -11.55
N GLY A 224 -2.55 0.00 -12.81
CA GLY A 224 -2.92 -1.03 -13.79
C GLY A 224 -1.77 -1.96 -14.18
N LEU A 225 -0.50 -1.58 -13.99
CA LEU A 225 0.65 -2.43 -14.29
C LEU A 225 0.90 -3.52 -13.25
N ARG A 226 0.31 -3.38 -12.06
CA ARG A 226 0.50 -4.35 -10.97
C ARG A 226 1.97 -4.65 -10.70
N LEU A 227 2.82 -3.63 -10.58
CA LEU A 227 4.25 -3.80 -10.35
C LEU A 227 4.65 -3.34 -8.95
N GLY A 228 5.09 -4.30 -8.14
CA GLY A 228 5.74 -4.11 -6.85
C GLY A 228 7.21 -4.52 -6.90
N MET A 229 7.99 -4.02 -5.97
CA MET A 229 9.39 -4.38 -5.81
C MET A 229 9.78 -4.46 -4.35
N LEU A 230 10.59 -5.46 -4.03
CA LEU A 230 11.23 -5.66 -2.75
C LEU A 230 12.73 -5.47 -2.93
N ILE A 231 13.34 -4.63 -2.10
CA ILE A 231 14.75 -4.23 -2.19
C ILE A 231 15.43 -4.62 -0.90
N GLY A 232 16.59 -5.27 -0.98
CA GLY A 232 17.35 -5.66 0.19
C GLY A 232 18.57 -6.55 -0.10
N PRO A 233 19.16 -7.15 0.93
CA PRO A 233 20.28 -8.07 0.76
C PRO A 233 19.91 -9.27 -0.14
N ALA A 234 20.78 -9.57 -1.13
CA ALA A 234 20.55 -10.63 -2.11
C ALA A 234 20.18 -12.00 -1.49
N PRO A 235 20.80 -12.47 -0.41
CA PRO A 235 20.46 -13.79 0.17
C PRO A 235 18.98 -13.93 0.57
N TRP A 236 18.34 -12.88 1.09
CA TRP A 236 16.92 -12.90 1.37
C TRP A 236 16.06 -12.98 0.11
N LEU A 237 16.40 -12.18 -0.90
CA LEU A 237 15.62 -12.13 -2.13
C LEU A 237 15.76 -13.40 -2.96
N GLU A 238 16.90 -14.08 -2.90
CA GLU A 238 17.12 -15.40 -3.49
C GLU A 238 16.17 -16.45 -2.88
N GLU A 239 16.04 -16.49 -1.53
CA GLU A 239 15.08 -17.40 -0.86
C GLU A 239 13.63 -17.09 -1.25
N PHE A 240 13.24 -15.82 -1.31
CA PHE A 240 11.91 -15.40 -1.71
C PHE A 240 11.62 -15.72 -3.17
N ASN A 241 12.63 -15.62 -4.03
CA ASN A 241 12.48 -15.97 -5.44
C ASN A 241 12.19 -17.46 -5.69
N LYS A 242 12.53 -18.35 -4.73
CA LYS A 242 12.20 -19.79 -4.82
C LYS A 242 10.69 -20.07 -4.72
N VAL A 243 9.96 -19.22 -4.01
CA VAL A 243 8.49 -19.36 -3.85
C VAL A 243 7.68 -18.45 -4.78
N ARG A 244 8.34 -17.50 -5.44
CA ARG A 244 7.71 -16.65 -6.44
C ARG A 244 7.39 -17.48 -7.69
N LEU A 245 6.16 -17.37 -8.18
CA LEU A 245 5.79 -18.01 -9.43
C LEU A 245 6.54 -17.39 -10.61
N PRO A 246 7.01 -18.21 -11.57
CA PRO A 246 7.65 -17.69 -12.77
C PRO A 246 6.65 -16.83 -13.56
N TYR A 247 7.18 -15.84 -14.28
CA TYR A 247 6.41 -14.96 -15.17
C TYR A 247 5.31 -14.14 -14.47
N SER A 248 5.43 -13.87 -13.16
CA SER A 248 4.43 -13.10 -12.39
C SER A 248 4.18 -11.69 -12.92
N ASN A 249 5.17 -11.09 -13.59
CA ASN A 249 5.04 -9.81 -14.28
C ASN A 249 4.97 -10.03 -15.80
N GLY A 250 3.79 -9.84 -16.37
CA GLY A 250 3.50 -10.08 -17.79
C GLY A 250 4.28 -9.14 -18.74
N THR A 251 4.40 -9.54 -20.01
CA THR A 251 5.18 -8.85 -21.04
C THR A 251 4.76 -7.39 -21.22
N LEU A 252 3.44 -7.12 -21.29
CA LEU A 252 2.92 -5.76 -21.42
C LEU A 252 3.25 -4.89 -20.20
N ALA A 253 3.21 -5.48 -19.00
CA ALA A 253 3.57 -4.77 -17.77
C ALA A 253 5.06 -4.43 -17.74
N GLN A 254 5.93 -5.35 -18.15
CA GLN A 254 7.38 -5.12 -18.24
C GLN A 254 7.71 -4.02 -19.26
N ALA A 255 7.17 -4.10 -20.47
CA ALA A 255 7.40 -3.11 -21.53
C ALA A 255 6.90 -1.72 -21.09
N SER A 256 5.69 -1.66 -20.51
CA SER A 256 5.12 -0.41 -20.00
C SER A 256 5.91 0.16 -18.83
N ALA A 257 6.42 -0.69 -17.94
CA ALA A 257 7.24 -0.23 -16.80
C ALA A 257 8.58 0.36 -17.25
N VAL A 258 9.26 -0.29 -18.21
CA VAL A 258 10.50 0.25 -18.81
C VAL A 258 10.24 1.60 -19.44
N PHE A 259 9.16 1.74 -20.20
CA PHE A 259 8.76 3.00 -20.83
C PHE A 259 8.47 4.07 -19.76
N ALA A 260 7.63 3.76 -18.77
CA ALA A 260 7.25 4.70 -17.72
C ALA A 260 8.45 5.19 -16.89
N LEU A 261 9.35 4.26 -16.52
CA LEU A 261 10.58 4.58 -15.80
C LEU A 261 11.59 5.42 -16.62
N SER A 262 11.41 5.47 -17.93
CA SER A 262 12.16 6.40 -18.80
C SER A 262 11.53 7.80 -18.87
N HIS A 263 10.36 7.99 -18.28
CA HIS A 263 9.60 9.25 -18.24
C HIS A 263 9.20 9.62 -16.81
N LEU A 264 10.10 9.38 -15.84
CA LEU A 264 9.84 9.61 -14.41
C LEU A 264 9.47 11.05 -14.10
N GLU A 265 10.05 12.02 -14.80
CA GLU A 265 9.80 13.45 -14.59
C GLU A 265 8.29 13.77 -14.71
N LEU A 266 7.57 13.09 -15.61
CA LEU A 266 6.13 13.26 -15.74
C LEU A 266 5.39 12.76 -14.51
N LEU A 267 5.77 11.59 -14.00
CA LEU A 267 5.16 11.03 -12.78
C LEU A 267 5.48 11.90 -11.57
N ASP A 268 6.70 12.41 -11.47
CA ASP A 268 7.13 13.30 -10.39
C ASP A 268 6.38 14.64 -10.42
N GLN A 269 6.14 15.21 -11.60
CA GLN A 269 5.30 16.40 -11.74
C GLN A 269 3.87 16.16 -11.27
N GLN A 270 3.27 15.00 -11.59
CA GLN A 270 1.93 14.63 -11.12
C GLN A 270 1.93 14.43 -9.60
N VAL A 271 2.94 13.79 -9.04
CA VAL A 271 3.10 13.61 -7.59
C VAL A 271 3.18 14.96 -6.88
N GLU A 272 3.97 15.91 -7.39
CA GLU A 272 4.07 17.26 -6.80
C GLU A 272 2.74 18.02 -6.89
N GLN A 273 1.98 17.85 -7.98
CA GLN A 273 0.64 18.44 -8.08
C GLN A 273 -0.30 17.85 -7.02
N ILE A 274 -0.32 16.52 -6.86
CA ILE A 274 -1.14 15.84 -5.84
C ILE A 274 -0.75 16.32 -4.43
N ARG A 275 0.53 16.51 -4.14
CA ARG A 275 1.00 17.05 -2.85
C ARG A 275 0.45 18.45 -2.59
N LYS A 276 0.50 19.33 -3.59
CA LYS A 276 -0.05 20.70 -3.48
C LYS A 276 -1.57 20.66 -3.24
N ASP A 277 -2.27 19.80 -3.95
CA ASP A 277 -3.73 19.69 -3.84
C ASP A 277 -4.14 19.00 -2.52
N ARG A 278 -3.32 18.07 -1.99
CA ARG A 278 -3.47 17.53 -0.62
C ARG A 278 -3.46 18.65 0.43
N GLU A 279 -2.48 19.55 0.36
CA GLU A 279 -2.38 20.66 1.32
C GLU A 279 -3.59 21.61 1.24
N LYS A 280 -4.10 21.86 0.02
CA LYS A 280 -5.32 22.65 -0.17
C LYS A 280 -6.55 21.94 0.43
N LEU A 281 -6.73 20.66 0.12
CA LEU A 281 -7.85 19.88 0.64
C LEU A 281 -7.77 19.75 2.17
N TYR A 282 -6.59 19.52 2.73
CA TYR A 282 -6.40 19.50 4.18
C TYR A 282 -6.88 20.80 4.84
N LYS A 283 -6.45 21.96 4.30
CA LYS A 283 -6.88 23.29 4.79
C LYS A 283 -8.38 23.51 4.65
N SER A 284 -9.01 23.00 3.58
CA SER A 284 -10.47 23.12 3.39
C SER A 284 -11.21 22.27 4.41
N LEU A 285 -10.82 21.00 4.58
CA LEU A 285 -11.46 20.10 5.54
C LEU A 285 -11.33 20.58 7.00
N THR A 286 -10.18 21.15 7.38
CA THR A 286 -9.96 21.65 8.76
C THR A 286 -10.81 22.88 9.09
N ARG A 287 -11.41 23.54 8.10
CA ARG A 287 -12.35 24.67 8.29
C ARG A 287 -13.79 24.22 8.47
N LEU A 288 -14.11 22.97 8.08
CA LEU A 288 -15.46 22.44 8.22
C LEU A 288 -15.75 22.06 9.67
N ASN A 289 -16.83 22.60 10.22
CA ASN A 289 -17.27 22.25 11.57
C ASN A 289 -17.71 20.78 11.61
N GLY A 290 -17.40 20.10 12.72
CA GLY A 290 -17.80 18.71 12.91
C GLY A 290 -16.85 17.68 12.29
N LEU A 291 -15.67 18.11 11.84
CA LEU A 291 -14.61 17.21 11.37
C LEU A 291 -13.36 17.29 12.24
N GLN A 292 -12.73 16.16 12.44
CA GLN A 292 -11.34 16.04 12.88
C GLN A 292 -10.53 15.51 11.70
N VAL A 293 -9.49 16.23 11.30
CA VAL A 293 -8.66 15.89 10.11
C VAL A 293 -7.22 15.71 10.53
N TRP A 294 -6.55 14.66 10.05
CA TRP A 294 -5.14 14.44 10.34
C TRP A 294 -4.25 14.88 9.18
N PRO A 295 -3.07 15.46 9.45
CA PRO A 295 -2.09 15.75 8.41
C PRO A 295 -1.58 14.45 7.77
N SER A 296 -1.25 14.50 6.48
CA SER A 296 -0.86 13.31 5.72
C SER A 296 0.41 13.55 4.90
N GLN A 297 1.18 12.48 4.74
CA GLN A 297 2.35 12.39 3.85
C GLN A 297 2.10 11.43 2.68
N THR A 298 0.81 11.16 2.35
CA THR A 298 0.38 10.26 1.28
C THR A 298 -0.42 11.02 0.21
N ASN A 299 -1.09 10.30 -0.69
CA ASN A 299 -2.05 10.87 -1.64
C ASN A 299 -3.51 10.75 -1.17
N PHE A 300 -3.73 10.73 0.14
CA PHE A 300 -5.06 10.70 0.75
C PHE A 300 -5.07 11.46 2.07
N LEU A 301 -6.26 11.77 2.58
CA LEU A 301 -6.51 12.32 3.91
C LEU A 301 -7.44 11.43 4.70
N LEU A 302 -7.11 11.21 5.98
CA LEU A 302 -8.01 10.63 6.97
C LEU A 302 -8.73 11.75 7.69
N PHE A 303 -10.05 11.61 7.87
CA PHE A 303 -10.84 12.50 8.68
C PHE A 303 -11.93 11.73 9.43
N ARG A 304 -12.40 12.29 10.55
CA ARG A 304 -13.47 11.74 11.38
C ARG A 304 -14.62 12.71 11.43
N THR A 305 -15.85 12.21 11.31
CA THR A 305 -17.07 12.97 11.58
C THR A 305 -17.34 12.95 13.09
N LEU A 306 -17.60 14.13 13.66
CA LEU A 306 -17.81 14.30 15.11
C LEU A 306 -19.28 14.41 15.47
N ASN A 307 -20.10 15.05 14.59
CA ASN A 307 -21.47 15.40 14.86
C ASN A 307 -22.49 14.60 14.03
N ARG A 308 -21.99 13.83 13.05
CA ARG A 308 -22.81 12.99 12.15
C ARG A 308 -22.25 11.58 12.13
N ASP A 309 -23.10 10.60 11.90
CA ASP A 309 -22.67 9.24 11.68
C ASP A 309 -21.87 9.11 10.38
N ALA A 310 -20.71 8.42 10.43
CA ALA A 310 -19.82 8.31 9.28
C ALA A 310 -20.42 7.48 8.15
N ASP A 311 -21.26 6.48 8.46
CA ASP A 311 -21.94 5.67 7.45
C ASP A 311 -23.00 6.49 6.73
N GLU A 312 -23.74 7.39 7.44
CA GLU A 312 -24.70 8.32 6.82
C GLU A 312 -23.98 9.32 5.92
N VAL A 313 -22.87 9.90 6.38
CA VAL A 313 -22.06 10.83 5.56
C VAL A 313 -21.51 10.12 4.32
N PHE A 314 -21.00 8.90 4.46
CA PHE A 314 -20.52 8.09 3.35
C PHE A 314 -21.62 7.82 2.32
N GLU A 315 -22.82 7.39 2.73
CA GLU A 315 -23.94 7.13 1.81
C GLU A 315 -24.47 8.42 1.16
N SER A 316 -24.45 9.54 1.89
CA SER A 316 -24.79 10.85 1.35
C SER A 316 -23.82 11.28 0.23
N LEU A 317 -22.51 11.11 0.43
CA LEU A 317 -21.48 11.36 -0.58
C LEU A 317 -21.70 10.49 -1.81
N ARG A 318 -21.94 9.19 -1.61
CA ARG A 318 -22.19 8.23 -2.68
C ARG A 318 -23.44 8.58 -3.49
N ALA A 319 -24.52 8.96 -2.83
CA ALA A 319 -25.75 9.41 -3.48
C ALA A 319 -25.56 10.68 -4.33
N ARG A 320 -24.55 11.51 -3.99
CA ARG A 320 -24.13 12.70 -4.74
C ARG A 320 -23.04 12.44 -5.78
N GLY A 321 -22.77 11.18 -6.08
CA GLY A 321 -21.83 10.79 -7.13
C GLY A 321 -20.36 10.75 -6.70
N VAL A 322 -20.03 10.72 -5.40
CA VAL A 322 -18.65 10.67 -4.90
C VAL A 322 -18.40 9.42 -4.06
N LEU A 323 -17.44 8.62 -4.46
CA LEU A 323 -17.02 7.40 -3.76
C LEU A 323 -15.70 7.63 -3.03
N ILE A 324 -15.73 7.56 -1.69
CA ILE A 324 -14.55 7.56 -0.82
C ILE A 324 -14.44 6.23 -0.06
N LYS A 325 -13.46 6.09 0.82
CA LYS A 325 -13.33 4.90 1.67
C LYS A 325 -13.97 5.10 3.03
N ASN A 326 -14.95 4.28 3.35
CA ASN A 326 -15.51 4.17 4.69
C ASN A 326 -14.65 3.22 5.54
N LEU A 327 -14.19 3.68 6.70
CA LEU A 327 -13.37 2.94 7.66
C LEU A 327 -14.11 2.70 8.98
N ASN A 328 -15.33 3.21 9.14
CA ASN A 328 -16.12 3.13 10.37
C ASN A 328 -16.32 1.69 10.86
N ALA A 329 -16.59 0.78 9.94
CA ALA A 329 -16.80 -0.65 10.24
C ALA A 329 -15.56 -1.36 10.84
N ALA A 330 -14.35 -0.80 10.69
CA ALA A 330 -13.15 -1.33 11.34
C ALA A 330 -13.18 -1.10 12.86
N GLY A 331 -14.00 -0.18 13.35
CA GLY A 331 -14.14 0.11 14.78
C GLY A 331 -12.87 0.67 15.43
N GLY A 332 -12.80 0.58 16.76
CA GLY A 332 -11.63 1.02 17.54
C GLY A 332 -11.20 2.44 17.20
N MET A 333 -9.93 2.63 16.91
CA MET A 333 -9.35 3.95 16.56
C MET A 333 -9.90 4.52 15.24
N LEU A 334 -10.51 3.71 14.37
CA LEU A 334 -11.07 4.13 13.09
C LEU A 334 -12.58 4.36 13.13
N LYS A 335 -13.22 4.23 14.31
CA LYS A 335 -14.64 4.55 14.47
C LYS A 335 -14.92 5.99 14.09
N GLY A 336 -15.92 6.20 13.24
CA GLY A 336 -16.28 7.52 12.69
C GLY A 336 -15.32 8.03 11.61
N CYS A 337 -14.33 7.24 11.16
CA CYS A 337 -13.33 7.68 10.19
C CYS A 337 -13.71 7.34 8.75
N LEU A 338 -13.42 8.31 7.89
CA LEU A 338 -13.49 8.24 6.43
C LEU A 338 -12.14 8.61 5.84
N ARG A 339 -11.79 8.07 4.67
CA ARG A 339 -10.55 8.39 3.97
C ARG A 339 -10.86 8.79 2.53
N VAL A 340 -10.34 9.95 2.12
CA VAL A 340 -10.50 10.48 0.76
C VAL A 340 -9.15 10.51 0.05
N THR A 341 -9.11 10.00 -1.18
CA THR A 341 -7.97 10.14 -2.09
C THR A 341 -7.94 11.56 -2.65
N ILE A 342 -6.75 12.10 -2.91
CA ILE A 342 -6.59 13.39 -3.57
C ILE A 342 -6.89 13.22 -5.06
N GLY A 343 -7.98 13.82 -5.51
CA GLY A 343 -8.39 13.87 -6.91
C GLY A 343 -7.81 15.08 -7.65
N THR A 344 -8.23 15.24 -8.90
CA THR A 344 -8.03 16.49 -9.64
C THR A 344 -8.72 17.66 -8.93
N PRO A 345 -8.41 18.93 -9.23
CA PRO A 345 -9.10 20.07 -8.65
C PRO A 345 -10.62 20.03 -8.82
N ALA A 346 -11.11 19.54 -9.97
CA ALA A 346 -12.54 19.38 -10.23
C ALA A 346 -13.19 18.29 -9.36
N GLU A 347 -12.57 17.12 -9.25
CA GLU A 347 -13.02 16.01 -8.39
C GLU A 347 -13.00 16.41 -6.91
N THR A 348 -11.95 17.11 -6.50
CA THR A 348 -11.81 17.62 -5.13
C THR A 348 -12.87 18.68 -4.81
N GLY A 349 -13.20 19.56 -5.76
CA GLY A 349 -14.28 20.53 -5.63
C GLY A 349 -15.64 19.86 -5.44
N ALA A 350 -15.98 18.90 -6.32
CA ALA A 350 -17.21 18.13 -6.21
C ALA A 350 -17.31 17.32 -4.88
N PHE A 351 -16.20 16.79 -4.41
CA PHE A 351 -16.14 16.12 -3.10
C PHE A 351 -16.45 17.09 -1.96
N LEU A 352 -15.86 18.30 -1.97
CA LEU A 352 -16.09 19.31 -0.91
C LEU A 352 -17.55 19.75 -0.89
N GLU A 353 -18.14 20.07 -2.05
CA GLU A 353 -19.56 20.45 -2.16
C GLU A 353 -20.48 19.32 -1.63
N ALA A 354 -20.21 18.07 -2.02
CA ALA A 354 -20.97 16.92 -1.56
C ALA A 354 -20.82 16.68 -0.05
N LEU A 355 -19.62 16.92 0.51
CA LEU A 355 -19.35 16.74 1.93
C LEU A 355 -20.02 17.85 2.77
N GLU A 356 -19.94 19.10 2.36
CA GLU A 356 -20.63 20.21 3.05
C GLU A 356 -22.14 19.98 3.11
N ALA A 357 -22.73 19.43 2.04
CA ALA A 357 -24.15 19.09 2.02
C ALA A 357 -24.51 17.82 2.84
N ALA A 358 -23.52 17.02 3.23
CA ALA A 358 -23.70 15.80 4.02
C ALA A 358 -23.48 16.02 5.53
N LEU A 359 -22.78 17.09 5.91
CA LEU A 359 -22.52 17.48 7.33
C LEU A 359 -23.68 18.27 7.92
#